data_295fa911857167906e2b0cf99013c54e
#
_entry.id   295fa911857167906e2b0cf99013c54e
#
_cell.length_a   1.000
_cell.length_b   1.000
_cell.length_c   1.000
_cell.angle_alpha   90.00
_cell.angle_beta   90.00
_cell.angle_gamma   90.00
#
_symmetry.space_group_name_H-M   'P 1'
#
loop_
_entity.id
_entity.type
_entity.pdbx_description
1 polymer ?
#
loop_
_entity_poly.entity_id
_entity_poly.type
_entity_poly.pdbx_seq_one_letter_code
_entity_poly.pdbx_strand_id
1 'polypeptide(L)'
;MTTARNMGELAGFAIPRLGMGTMALAIEGRPDRDTAIRTIHAGLDAGVRYLDTAWSYYLPSQPGTGTAEDLGYGEKMVRDALASWDGPRDEVLIATKTGYRRTMEAPNVAENKPERQHLQAVGSQYGWMADSRPETMICDAKESAAHLGVEALDQIGRASCR
;
A
#
# COMPACT_ATOMS: atom_id res chain seq x y z
N MET A 1 -20.58 16.32 -9.13
CA MET A 1 -21.47 15.27 -9.70
C MET A 1 -20.64 14.37 -10.60
N THR A 2 -20.30 13.19 -10.13
CA THR A 2 -19.57 12.18 -10.94
C THR A 2 -20.58 11.60 -11.92
N THR A 3 -20.38 11.84 -13.21
CA THR A 3 -21.30 11.33 -14.24
C THR A 3 -21.15 9.81 -14.34
N ALA A 4 -22.26 9.08 -14.51
CA ALA A 4 -22.34 7.60 -14.61
C ALA A 4 -21.37 6.97 -15.64
N ARG A 5 -20.82 7.75 -16.56
CA ARG A 5 -19.84 7.31 -17.58
C ARG A 5 -18.45 7.00 -17.00
N ASN A 6 -18.14 7.39 -15.78
CA ASN A 6 -16.82 7.24 -15.15
C ASN A 6 -16.80 6.21 -14.02
N MET A 7 -17.88 5.44 -13.85
CA MET A 7 -17.96 4.38 -12.83
C MET A 7 -17.65 3.03 -13.45
N GLY A 8 -16.96 2.18 -12.71
CA GLY A 8 -16.76 0.77 -12.95
C GLY A 8 -17.31 -0.03 -11.77
N GLU A 9 -17.19 -1.36 -11.83
CA GLU A 9 -17.51 -2.25 -10.73
C GLU A 9 -16.29 -3.13 -10.44
N LEU A 10 -15.94 -3.25 -9.15
CA LEU A 10 -14.88 -4.13 -8.67
C LEU A 10 -15.28 -4.71 -7.32
N ALA A 11 -15.23 -6.03 -7.18
CA ALA A 11 -15.57 -6.74 -5.95
C ALA A 11 -16.94 -6.35 -5.34
N GLY A 12 -17.92 -6.03 -6.19
CA GLY A 12 -19.25 -5.58 -5.78
C GLY A 12 -19.36 -4.10 -5.42
N PHE A 13 -18.25 -3.35 -5.50
CA PHE A 13 -18.24 -1.90 -5.29
C PHE A 13 -18.38 -1.15 -6.62
N ALA A 14 -19.22 -0.14 -6.62
CA ALA A 14 -19.26 0.85 -7.70
C ALA A 14 -18.12 1.86 -7.46
N ILE A 15 -17.07 1.79 -8.27
CA ILE A 15 -15.88 2.61 -8.10
C ILE A 15 -15.61 3.51 -9.31
N PRO A 16 -15.05 4.72 -9.12
CA PRO A 16 -14.53 5.52 -10.22
C PRO A 16 -13.40 4.76 -10.96
N ARG A 17 -13.17 5.12 -12.21
CA ARG A 17 -12.09 4.53 -13.02
C ARG A 17 -10.68 4.86 -12.54
N LEU A 18 -10.54 5.85 -11.68
CA LEU A 18 -9.28 6.24 -11.08
C LEU A 18 -9.26 5.82 -9.60
N GLY A 19 -8.25 5.06 -9.23
CA GLY A 19 -7.89 4.78 -7.86
C GLY A 19 -6.64 5.58 -7.43
N MET A 20 -6.32 5.52 -6.15
CA MET A 20 -5.16 6.16 -5.57
C MET A 20 -4.21 5.11 -4.99
N GLY A 21 -2.97 5.08 -5.50
CA GLY A 21 -1.88 4.32 -4.91
C GLY A 21 -1.25 5.09 -3.74
N THR A 22 -0.97 4.39 -2.64
CA THR A 22 -0.45 5.00 -1.42
C THR A 22 1.05 4.73 -1.18
N MET A 23 1.72 4.06 -2.11
CA MET A 23 3.12 3.66 -1.95
C MET A 23 4.04 4.86 -1.64
N ALA A 24 3.94 5.94 -2.40
CA ALA A 24 4.76 7.14 -2.22
C ALA A 24 4.52 7.87 -0.88
N LEU A 25 3.41 7.56 -0.20
CA LEU A 25 3.09 8.10 1.12
C LEU A 25 3.65 7.23 2.27
N ALA A 26 4.27 6.09 1.97
CA ALA A 26 4.62 5.11 2.98
C ALA A 26 6.06 4.58 2.93
N ILE A 27 6.76 4.79 1.83
CA ILE A 27 8.14 4.32 1.63
C ILE A 27 9.13 5.49 1.58
N GLU A 28 10.33 5.26 1.07
CA GLU A 28 11.41 6.24 0.99
C GLU A 28 10.94 7.54 0.33
N GLY A 29 11.26 8.66 0.95
CA GLY A 29 10.78 9.98 0.51
C GLY A 29 9.34 10.30 0.92
N ARG A 30 8.71 9.44 1.71
CA ARG A 30 7.35 9.68 2.23
C ARG A 30 7.29 11.03 2.98
N PRO A 31 6.16 11.75 2.87
CA PRO A 31 5.91 12.95 3.67
C PRO A 31 5.70 12.58 5.15
N ASP A 32 5.59 13.59 5.99
CA ASP A 32 5.08 13.39 7.36
C ASP A 32 3.66 12.78 7.32
N ARG A 33 3.29 12.12 8.43
CA ARG A 33 2.03 11.38 8.53
C ARG A 33 0.80 12.24 8.30
N ASP A 34 0.79 13.46 8.83
CA ASP A 34 -0.37 14.36 8.70
C ASP A 34 -0.54 14.82 7.25
N THR A 35 0.56 15.08 6.55
CA THR A 35 0.54 15.41 5.12
C THR A 35 0.06 14.22 4.29
N ALA A 36 0.49 12.99 4.62
CA ALA A 36 0.01 11.78 3.96
C ALA A 36 -1.51 11.59 4.14
N ILE A 37 -2.01 11.75 5.37
CA ILE A 37 -3.45 11.65 5.67
C ILE A 37 -4.25 12.71 4.91
N ARG A 38 -3.82 13.98 4.94
CA ARG A 38 -4.46 15.06 4.17
C ARG A 38 -4.47 14.78 2.67
N THR A 39 -3.42 14.14 2.14
CA THR A 39 -3.36 13.77 0.73
C THR A 39 -4.41 12.72 0.39
N ILE A 40 -4.59 11.71 1.25
CA ILE A 40 -5.66 10.71 1.09
C ILE A 40 -7.03 11.37 1.17
N HIS A 41 -7.28 12.24 2.16
CA HIS A 41 -8.54 12.98 2.29
C HIS A 41 -8.84 13.79 1.03
N ALA A 42 -7.87 14.54 0.50
CA ALA A 42 -8.04 15.30 -0.74
C ALA A 42 -8.42 14.40 -1.93
N GLY A 43 -7.84 13.20 -2.02
CA GLY A 43 -8.22 12.21 -3.04
C GLY A 43 -9.67 11.72 -2.86
N LEU A 44 -10.07 11.38 -1.62
CA LEU A 44 -11.41 10.93 -1.29
C LEU A 44 -12.46 12.03 -1.55
N ASP A 45 -12.16 13.27 -1.18
CA ASP A 45 -13.01 14.44 -1.41
C ASP A 45 -13.15 14.75 -2.91
N ALA A 46 -12.11 14.46 -3.70
CA ALA A 46 -12.15 14.53 -5.16
C ALA A 46 -12.93 13.37 -5.82
N GLY A 47 -13.39 12.39 -5.04
CA GLY A 47 -14.22 11.29 -5.49
C GLY A 47 -13.48 9.97 -5.70
N VAL A 48 -12.24 9.83 -5.26
CA VAL A 48 -11.56 8.51 -5.22
C VAL A 48 -12.33 7.60 -4.26
N ARG A 49 -12.54 6.34 -4.68
CA ARG A 49 -13.20 5.30 -3.88
C ARG A 49 -12.43 3.96 -3.92
N TYR A 50 -11.23 3.96 -4.47
CA TYR A 50 -10.33 2.82 -4.51
C TYR A 50 -8.95 3.25 -4.02
N LEU A 51 -8.50 2.67 -2.91
CA LEU A 51 -7.17 2.90 -2.34
C LEU A 51 -6.33 1.64 -2.49
N ASP A 52 -5.14 1.78 -3.07
CA ASP A 52 -4.19 0.69 -3.27
C ASP A 52 -3.01 0.85 -2.31
N THR A 53 -2.86 -0.07 -1.39
CA THR A 53 -1.75 -0.17 -0.43
C THR A 53 -1.04 -1.52 -0.53
N ALA A 54 -0.14 -1.83 0.39
CA ALA A 54 0.48 -3.16 0.50
C ALA A 54 1.04 -3.38 1.91
N TRP A 55 1.09 -4.65 2.33
CA TRP A 55 1.76 -5.08 3.56
C TRP A 55 3.20 -4.56 3.64
N SER A 56 3.90 -4.56 2.51
CA SER A 56 5.32 -4.18 2.41
C SER A 56 5.56 -2.66 2.27
N TYR A 57 4.55 -1.79 2.38
CA TYR A 57 4.73 -0.34 2.31
C TYR A 57 5.12 0.23 3.67
N TYR A 58 6.40 0.07 4.01
CA TYR A 58 7.03 0.58 5.22
C TYR A 58 8.54 0.77 5.00
N LEU A 59 9.23 1.45 5.90
CA LEU A 59 10.69 1.58 5.90
C LEU A 59 11.30 0.49 6.78
N PRO A 60 12.18 -0.36 6.25
CA PRO A 60 12.86 -1.35 7.05
C PRO A 60 13.91 -0.64 7.94
N SER A 61 13.99 -1.05 9.18
CA SER A 61 14.94 -0.53 10.17
C SER A 61 15.89 -1.60 10.70
N GLN A 62 15.69 -2.82 10.27
CA GLN A 62 16.58 -3.95 10.55
C GLN A 62 16.73 -4.81 9.28
N PRO A 63 17.85 -5.52 9.10
CA PRO A 63 18.03 -6.41 7.96
C PRO A 63 16.87 -7.39 7.81
N GLY A 64 16.28 -7.43 6.61
CA GLY A 64 15.19 -8.34 6.26
C GLY A 64 13.80 -7.98 6.77
N THR A 65 13.67 -7.03 7.70
CA THR A 65 12.37 -6.62 8.27
C THR A 65 12.30 -5.12 8.46
N GLY A 66 11.12 -4.61 8.84
CA GLY A 66 10.96 -3.29 9.44
C GLY A 66 11.03 -3.38 10.96
N THR A 67 10.99 -2.24 11.65
CA THR A 67 10.69 -2.20 13.08
C THR A 67 9.22 -2.51 13.33
N ALA A 68 8.88 -2.86 14.57
CA ALA A 68 7.50 -3.01 14.99
C ALA A 68 6.68 -1.73 14.77
N GLU A 69 7.29 -0.55 14.95
CA GLU A 69 6.61 0.73 14.75
C GLU A 69 6.33 1.00 13.26
N ASP A 70 7.25 0.66 12.38
CA ASP A 70 7.11 0.95 10.94
C ASP A 70 6.37 -0.16 10.19
N LEU A 71 6.37 -1.39 10.69
CA LEU A 71 5.67 -2.51 10.06
C LEU A 71 4.17 -2.20 9.93
N GLY A 72 3.65 -2.36 8.72
CA GLY A 72 2.27 -2.00 8.38
C GLY A 72 2.00 -0.50 8.31
N TYR A 73 3.04 0.35 8.25
CA TYR A 73 2.89 1.81 8.22
C TYR A 73 1.89 2.28 7.17
N GLY A 74 2.01 1.81 5.92
CA GLY A 74 1.11 2.21 4.83
C GLY A 74 -0.35 1.82 5.09
N GLU A 75 -0.58 0.61 5.57
CA GLU A 75 -1.93 0.12 5.89
C GLU A 75 -2.53 0.84 7.10
N LYS A 76 -1.75 1.02 8.17
CA LYS A 76 -2.18 1.80 9.36
C LYS A 76 -2.47 3.26 9.02
N MET A 77 -1.70 3.85 8.09
CA MET A 77 -1.95 5.21 7.61
C MET A 77 -3.26 5.30 6.83
N VAL A 78 -3.55 4.33 5.95
CA VAL A 78 -4.84 4.26 5.23
C VAL A 78 -6.00 4.10 6.22
N ARG A 79 -5.88 3.21 7.21
CA ARG A 79 -6.87 3.05 8.30
C ARG A 79 -7.15 4.38 8.99
N ASP A 80 -6.10 5.08 9.42
CA ASP A 80 -6.25 6.30 10.21
C ASP A 80 -6.78 7.46 9.35
N ALA A 81 -6.41 7.50 8.07
CA ALA A 81 -7.01 8.45 7.12
C ALA A 81 -8.51 8.20 6.96
N LEU A 82 -8.93 6.96 6.80
CA LEU A 82 -10.35 6.62 6.67
C LEU A 82 -11.13 6.83 7.97
N ALA A 83 -10.50 6.58 9.13
CA ALA A 83 -11.12 6.80 10.44
C ALA A 83 -11.35 8.29 10.75
N SER A 84 -10.55 9.18 10.16
CA SER A 84 -10.64 10.62 10.35
C SER A 84 -11.30 11.37 9.19
N TRP A 85 -11.77 10.65 8.17
CA TRP A 85 -12.49 11.22 7.05
C TRP A 85 -13.99 11.23 7.31
N ASP A 86 -14.66 12.36 7.05
CA ASP A 86 -16.08 12.55 7.30
C ASP A 86 -17.01 11.90 6.24
N GLY A 87 -16.44 11.30 5.21
CA GLY A 87 -17.22 10.72 4.12
C GLY A 87 -17.64 9.26 4.36
N PRO A 88 -18.41 8.68 3.43
CA PRO A 88 -18.97 7.33 3.56
C PRO A 88 -17.88 6.24 3.39
N ARG A 89 -17.40 5.68 4.50
CA ARG A 89 -16.36 4.64 4.56
C ARG A 89 -16.73 3.39 3.75
N ASP A 90 -17.99 3.02 3.76
CA ASP A 90 -18.54 1.85 3.09
C ASP A 90 -18.54 1.94 1.56
N GLU A 91 -18.33 3.13 1.00
CA GLU A 91 -18.11 3.31 -0.43
C GLU A 91 -16.64 3.13 -0.86
N VAL A 92 -15.69 3.03 0.08
CA VAL A 92 -14.26 2.97 -0.22
C VAL A 92 -13.75 1.53 -0.16
N LEU A 93 -13.30 1.03 -1.31
CA LEU A 93 -12.63 -0.25 -1.42
C LEU A 93 -11.13 -0.09 -1.15
N ILE A 94 -10.58 -0.96 -0.30
CA ILE A 94 -9.15 -1.03 -0.02
C ILE A 94 -8.58 -2.28 -0.65
N ALA A 95 -7.60 -2.11 -1.53
CA ALA A 95 -6.76 -3.20 -2.02
C ALA A 95 -5.43 -3.21 -1.29
N THR A 96 -5.01 -4.36 -0.81
CA THR A 96 -3.66 -4.57 -0.29
C THR A 96 -2.94 -5.69 -1.05
N LYS A 97 -1.65 -5.87 -0.76
CA LYS A 97 -0.81 -6.85 -1.45
C LYS A 97 0.16 -7.51 -0.48
N THR A 98 0.45 -8.78 -0.72
CA THR A 98 1.48 -9.55 -0.04
C THR A 98 2.51 -10.12 -1.04
N GLY A 99 3.49 -10.87 -0.56
CA GLY A 99 4.47 -11.57 -1.39
C GLY A 99 5.81 -10.85 -1.54
N TYR A 100 6.01 -9.72 -0.87
CA TYR A 100 7.29 -9.02 -0.79
C TYR A 100 7.65 -8.62 0.63
N ARG A 101 8.95 -8.67 0.92
CA ARG A 101 9.58 -8.17 2.15
C ARG A 101 10.45 -6.97 1.82
N ARG A 102 10.56 -6.04 2.74
CA ARG A 102 11.56 -4.97 2.69
C ARG A 102 12.87 -5.47 3.30
N THR A 103 13.99 -5.03 2.75
CA THR A 103 15.33 -5.36 3.25
C THR A 103 16.15 -4.09 3.43
N MET A 104 17.03 -4.07 4.43
CA MET A 104 18.01 -2.99 4.63
C MET A 104 19.09 -2.99 3.55
N GLU A 105 19.40 -4.17 3.05
CA GLU A 105 20.35 -4.31 1.96
C GLU A 105 19.59 -4.31 0.64
N ALA A 106 20.03 -3.50 -0.30
CA ALA A 106 19.59 -3.67 -1.68
C ALA A 106 19.90 -5.14 -2.03
N PRO A 107 18.88 -5.96 -2.37
CA PRO A 107 19.17 -7.33 -2.76
C PRO A 107 20.20 -7.27 -3.87
N ASN A 108 21.12 -8.25 -3.89
CA ASN A 108 22.04 -8.45 -5.03
C ASN A 108 21.18 -8.60 -6.28
N VAL A 109 20.90 -7.46 -6.83
CA VAL A 109 20.15 -7.32 -8.06
C VAL A 109 21.09 -7.83 -9.10
N ALA A 110 20.72 -8.91 -9.77
CA ALA A 110 21.32 -9.22 -11.06
C ALA A 110 21.38 -7.87 -11.83
N GLU A 111 22.58 -7.44 -12.10
CA GLU A 111 23.00 -6.06 -12.37
C GLU A 111 22.34 -5.32 -13.55
N ASN A 112 21.28 -5.87 -14.15
CA ASN A 112 20.75 -5.39 -15.43
C ASN A 112 19.22 -5.36 -15.54
N LYS A 113 18.47 -5.14 -14.45
CA LYS A 113 17.01 -4.93 -14.59
C LYS A 113 16.67 -3.45 -14.59
N PRO A 114 16.15 -2.89 -15.70
CA PRO A 114 15.83 -1.45 -15.83
C PRO A 114 14.91 -0.90 -14.74
N GLU A 115 14.00 -1.74 -14.21
CA GLU A 115 13.05 -1.36 -13.17
C GLU A 115 13.73 -1.01 -11.83
N ARG A 116 14.98 -1.41 -11.64
CA ARG A 116 15.74 -1.18 -10.41
C ARG A 116 16.69 0.02 -10.49
N GLN A 117 17.00 0.48 -11.69
CA GLN A 117 17.78 1.71 -11.90
C GLN A 117 17.01 2.93 -11.37
N HIS A 118 15.67 2.89 -11.41
CA HIS A 118 14.83 3.94 -10.85
C HIS A 118 14.96 4.02 -9.31
N LEU A 119 15.01 2.90 -8.61
CA LEU A 119 15.20 2.88 -7.15
C LEU A 119 16.59 3.37 -6.76
N GLN A 120 17.62 3.06 -7.54
CA GLN A 120 18.97 3.58 -7.35
C GLN A 120 19.03 5.09 -7.64
N ALA A 121 18.32 5.56 -8.64
CA ALA A 121 18.28 6.99 -9.01
C ALA A 121 17.64 7.88 -7.94
N VAL A 122 16.74 7.34 -7.10
CA VAL A 122 16.16 8.06 -5.95
C VAL A 122 16.96 7.86 -4.66
N GLY A 123 18.15 7.23 -4.74
CA GLY A 123 19.03 7.04 -3.58
C GLY A 123 18.51 6.05 -2.55
N SER A 124 17.58 5.19 -2.91
CA SER A 124 17.08 4.17 -1.98
C SER A 124 18.15 3.12 -1.71
N GLN A 125 18.56 3.01 -0.47
CA GLN A 125 19.44 1.94 0.02
C GLN A 125 18.67 0.68 0.45
N TYR A 126 17.34 0.72 0.38
CA TYR A 126 16.47 -0.39 0.79
C TYR A 126 16.09 -1.25 -0.40
N GLY A 127 15.95 -2.54 -0.14
CA GLY A 127 15.61 -3.52 -1.14
C GLY A 127 14.23 -4.12 -0.97
N TRP A 128 13.87 -4.95 -1.93
CA TRP A 128 12.66 -5.75 -1.96
C TRP A 128 13.05 -7.20 -2.22
N MET A 129 12.55 -8.10 -1.40
CA MET A 129 12.75 -9.54 -1.55
C MET A 129 11.40 -10.23 -1.73
N ALA A 130 11.28 -11.04 -2.77
CA ALA A 130 10.08 -11.83 -2.98
C ALA A 130 10.00 -12.96 -1.94
N ASP A 131 8.85 -13.08 -1.28
CA ASP A 131 8.51 -14.20 -0.42
C ASP A 131 7.04 -14.56 -0.62
N SER A 132 6.79 -15.48 -1.53
CA SER A 132 5.44 -15.93 -1.90
C SER A 132 5.15 -17.35 -1.40
N ARG A 133 5.81 -17.78 -0.32
CA ARG A 133 5.46 -19.04 0.33
C ARG A 133 4.05 -18.95 0.92
N PRO A 134 3.24 -20.01 0.81
CA PRO A 134 1.84 -19.98 1.27
C PRO A 134 1.68 -19.54 2.73
N GLU A 135 2.51 -20.06 3.62
CA GLU A 135 2.48 -19.71 5.05
C GLU A 135 2.77 -18.22 5.29
N THR A 136 3.72 -17.65 4.53
CA THR A 136 4.06 -16.24 4.61
C THR A 136 2.90 -15.37 4.12
N MET A 137 2.32 -15.72 2.96
CA MET A 137 1.21 -14.96 2.39
C MET A 137 -0.04 -14.99 3.28
N ILE A 138 -0.31 -16.13 3.94
CA ILE A 138 -1.42 -16.26 4.89
C ILE A 138 -1.17 -15.38 6.13
N CYS A 139 0.06 -15.37 6.64
CA CYS A 139 0.44 -14.52 7.77
C CYS A 139 0.26 -13.04 7.43
N ASP A 140 0.82 -12.61 6.30
CA ASP A 140 0.72 -11.23 5.81
C ASP A 140 -0.73 -10.78 5.63
N ALA A 141 -1.59 -11.63 5.07
CA ALA A 141 -3.00 -11.31 4.89
C ALA A 141 -3.71 -11.05 6.22
N LYS A 142 -3.40 -11.84 7.26
CA LYS A 142 -3.95 -11.65 8.61
C LYS A 142 -3.42 -10.37 9.25
N GLU A 143 -2.12 -10.09 9.10
CA GLU A 143 -1.51 -8.86 9.58
C GLU A 143 -2.08 -7.64 8.85
N SER A 144 -2.26 -7.70 7.53
CA SER A 144 -2.90 -6.64 6.75
C SER A 144 -4.32 -6.32 7.24
N ALA A 145 -5.13 -7.34 7.52
CA ALA A 145 -6.46 -7.13 8.09
C ALA A 145 -6.38 -6.43 9.45
N ALA A 146 -5.44 -6.84 10.32
CA ALA A 146 -5.21 -6.20 11.61
C ALA A 146 -4.70 -4.75 11.47
N HIS A 147 -3.77 -4.48 10.55
CA HIS A 147 -3.26 -3.14 10.28
C HIS A 147 -4.36 -2.19 9.77
N LEU A 148 -5.21 -2.70 8.88
CA LEU A 148 -6.34 -1.96 8.33
C LEU A 148 -7.52 -1.84 9.30
N GLY A 149 -7.54 -2.64 10.37
CA GLY A 149 -8.61 -2.64 11.36
C GLY A 149 -9.93 -3.23 10.83
N VAL A 150 -9.85 -4.22 9.95
CA VAL A 150 -11.00 -4.88 9.32
C VAL A 150 -11.03 -6.39 9.65
N GLU A 151 -12.22 -6.96 9.66
CA GLU A 151 -12.40 -8.42 9.84
C GLU A 151 -12.06 -9.20 8.57
N ALA A 152 -12.33 -8.62 7.40
CA ALA A 152 -12.04 -9.17 6.09
C ALA A 152 -11.47 -8.10 5.18
N LEU A 153 -10.52 -8.49 4.32
CA LEU A 153 -9.95 -7.63 3.29
C LEU A 153 -10.91 -7.52 2.11
N ASP A 154 -11.18 -6.30 1.63
CA ASP A 154 -12.01 -6.08 0.44
C ASP A 154 -11.35 -6.71 -0.80
N GLN A 155 -10.03 -6.52 -0.93
CA GLN A 155 -9.22 -7.10 -2.00
C GLN A 155 -7.79 -7.35 -1.54
N ILE A 156 -7.27 -8.52 -1.88
CA ILE A 156 -5.84 -8.83 -1.71
C ILE A 156 -5.24 -9.28 -3.03
N GLY A 157 -4.07 -8.75 -3.33
CA GLY A 157 -3.26 -9.13 -4.47
C GLY A 157 -1.91 -9.72 -4.06
N ARG A 158 -1.23 -10.30 -5.03
CA ARG A 158 0.19 -10.63 -4.90
C ARG A 158 1.00 -9.53 -5.58
N ALA A 159 1.90 -8.91 -4.85
CA ALA A 159 2.86 -8.00 -5.46
C ALA A 159 3.74 -8.78 -6.44
N SER A 160 3.87 -8.29 -7.67
CA SER A 160 4.77 -8.86 -8.66
C SER A 160 5.54 -7.73 -9.34
N CYS A 161 6.87 -7.77 -9.24
CA CYS A 161 7.74 -7.02 -10.14
C CYS A 161 8.13 -7.97 -11.28
N ARG A 162 7.67 -7.69 -12.48
CA ARG A 162 8.15 -8.35 -13.70
C ARG A 162 9.34 -7.59 -14.24
#